data_cf4d25b8b34d4e638c79ed089e9fcca3
#
_entry.id   cf4d25b8b34d4e638c79ed089e9fcca3
#
_cell.length_a   1.000
_cell.length_b   1.000
_cell.length_c   1.000
_cell.angle_alpha   90.00
_cell.angle_beta   90.00
_cell.angle_gamma   90.00
#
_symmetry.space_group_name_H-M   'P 1'
#
loop_
_entity.id
_entity.type
_entity.pdbx_description
1 polymer ?
#
loop_
_entity_poly.entity_id
_entity_poly.type
_entity_poly.pdbx_seq_one_letter_code
_entity_poly.pdbx_strand_id
1 'polypeptide(L)'
;VPRLVDTTIRLLSQEPLAGRLPTAEILHVAEILDRAGFACLEVSGGGVFDATVRRRVETPWERIRAIRTRVDTPLGIALRGRFLVGSQPVSGDIVGRFIACAAENGIEVFRLHDPLNDVSNLREAGAAITNAGGAFHAGLVYSPGRTGETDTLVEEARKLPDLGATRVIVNDPTGALLPHRAQELVARIKEASELPVGFYVQGSAGTGLAAALAAVEAGADLVATTVYPLALTLHRVSGESLAESLQGLGQASGLDTDRLWEAADVIDEHIGDEPVSPIAPRIAVRAAEYDLPSGLVAALDVHLRAHTAADRLEEVLEEVGKVRAEAGWPPLAAPIGQILASQALLHVLEARRYGTVIDEFRALVQGAYGETPEQIDPTVARAVALLAPPAVIEDEPLTAEDVREQAEGLAASEEELVLIAMFGTDAEELLRFVRARHSREAALIAEDADAERAERIRELVKIVQESGVGEIEIEDEGMRVSVRRADEPAGLGALPVVASTETAVAPSLQTAPPADGVVRVESPMVGVFYRSPSPGAPPFVDVGETVVPEQTLCLIEAMKLFNELKAEVAGVVRSIHVDNAQPVEFGQLLFEIEPVLVPPAV
;
A
#
# COMPACT_ATOMS: atom_id res chain seq x y z
N VAL A 1 -18.58 27.24 7.82
CA VAL A 1 -17.45 26.77 8.64
C VAL A 1 -16.81 25.60 7.90
N PRO A 2 -15.53 25.65 7.52
CA PRO A 2 -14.87 24.57 6.84
C PRO A 2 -14.72 23.37 7.79
N ARG A 3 -14.96 22.17 7.26
CA ARG A 3 -14.71 20.91 7.94
C ARG A 3 -13.41 20.30 7.45
N LEU A 4 -12.74 19.50 8.27
CA LEU A 4 -11.48 18.87 7.91
C LEU A 4 -11.64 17.37 7.73
N VAL A 5 -10.86 16.79 6.81
CA VAL A 5 -10.71 15.36 6.59
C VAL A 5 -9.33 14.94 7.04
N ASP A 6 -9.24 13.89 7.81
CA ASP A 6 -7.96 13.28 8.14
C ASP A 6 -7.52 12.29 7.07
N THR A 7 -6.22 12.31 6.73
CA THR A 7 -5.58 11.36 5.82
C THR A 7 -4.44 10.58 6.48
N THR A 8 -4.23 10.75 7.78
CA THR A 8 -3.13 10.17 8.57
C THR A 8 -3.11 8.65 8.48
N ILE A 9 -4.25 8.01 8.76
CA ILE A 9 -4.36 6.54 8.76
C ILE A 9 -3.98 5.95 7.39
N ARG A 10 -4.48 6.55 6.31
CA ARG A 10 -4.15 6.14 4.95
C ARG A 10 -2.65 6.30 4.67
N LEU A 11 -2.04 7.42 5.09
CA LEU A 11 -0.62 7.70 4.87
C LEU A 11 0.29 6.75 5.66
N LEU A 12 -0.06 6.41 6.90
CA LEU A 12 0.66 5.42 7.72
C LEU A 12 0.58 4.01 7.14
N SER A 13 -0.44 3.73 6.36
CA SER A 13 -0.72 2.39 5.80
C SER A 13 -0.21 2.20 4.37
N GLN A 14 0.48 3.17 3.78
CA GLN A 14 1.06 3.10 2.43
C GLN A 14 2.56 3.42 2.44
N GLU A 15 3.29 3.01 1.38
CA GLU A 15 4.71 3.33 1.27
C GLU A 15 4.95 4.87 1.22
N PRO A 16 6.04 5.36 1.84
CA PRO A 16 7.14 4.64 2.49
C PRO A 16 6.89 4.29 3.98
N LEU A 17 5.71 4.56 4.53
CA LEU A 17 5.42 4.39 5.96
C LEU A 17 4.82 3.02 6.32
N ALA A 18 4.32 2.29 5.34
CA ALA A 18 3.70 0.99 5.56
C ALA A 18 4.62 0.06 6.38
N GLY A 19 4.06 -0.52 7.47
CA GLY A 19 4.79 -1.41 8.38
C GLY A 19 5.75 -0.72 9.35
N ARG A 20 5.84 0.63 9.34
CA ARG A 20 6.59 1.36 10.38
C ARG A 20 5.86 1.36 11.73
N LEU A 21 4.54 1.49 11.70
CA LEU A 21 3.70 1.33 12.88
C LEU A 21 3.06 -0.07 12.87
N PRO A 22 3.02 -0.77 14.02
CA PRO A 22 2.19 -1.96 14.19
C PRO A 22 0.70 -1.66 13.95
N THR A 23 -0.06 -2.64 13.48
CA THR A 23 -1.51 -2.46 13.26
C THR A 23 -2.23 -1.99 14.52
N ALA A 24 -1.84 -2.48 15.70
CA ALA A 24 -2.43 -2.06 16.96
C ALA A 24 -2.29 -0.54 17.20
N GLU A 25 -1.14 0.03 16.89
CA GLU A 25 -0.89 1.47 17.05
C GLU A 25 -1.64 2.30 15.98
N ILE A 26 -1.75 1.80 14.76
CA ILE A 26 -2.61 2.43 13.74
C ILE A 26 -4.07 2.50 14.20
N LEU A 27 -4.56 1.43 14.84
CA LEU A 27 -5.91 1.38 15.41
C LEU A 27 -6.06 2.34 16.60
N HIS A 28 -5.03 2.45 17.45
CA HIS A 28 -5.01 3.40 18.56
C HIS A 28 -5.02 4.85 18.06
N VAL A 29 -4.20 5.19 17.06
CA VAL A 29 -4.25 6.50 16.40
C VAL A 29 -5.64 6.79 15.81
N ALA A 30 -6.29 5.79 15.21
CA ALA A 30 -7.66 5.95 14.69
C ALA A 30 -8.67 6.28 15.79
N GLU A 31 -8.59 5.65 16.97
CA GLU A 31 -9.44 5.93 18.15
C GLU A 31 -9.23 7.36 18.69
N ILE A 32 -7.99 7.86 18.67
CA ILE A 32 -7.69 9.25 19.06
C ILE A 32 -8.33 10.22 18.06
N LEU A 33 -8.10 10.00 16.75
CA LEU A 33 -8.59 10.87 15.69
C LEU A 33 -10.13 10.84 15.56
N ASP A 34 -10.79 9.74 15.92
CA ASP A 34 -12.25 9.65 15.98
C ASP A 34 -12.87 10.74 16.87
N ARG A 35 -12.17 11.09 17.95
CA ARG A 35 -12.61 12.09 18.94
C ARG A 35 -12.17 13.51 18.60
N ALA A 36 -11.38 13.69 17.56
CA ALA A 36 -10.85 15.00 17.18
C ALA A 36 -11.86 15.88 16.44
N GLY A 37 -12.97 15.33 15.93
CA GLY A 37 -14.05 16.09 15.26
C GLY A 37 -13.88 16.24 13.76
N PHE A 38 -13.17 15.34 13.10
CA PHE A 38 -13.05 15.27 11.65
C PHE A 38 -14.40 14.96 10.95
N ALA A 39 -14.55 15.44 9.72
CA ALA A 39 -15.70 15.11 8.89
C ALA A 39 -15.66 13.68 8.37
N CYS A 40 -14.46 13.15 8.19
CA CYS A 40 -14.17 11.83 7.65
C CYS A 40 -12.73 11.46 7.97
N LEU A 41 -12.49 10.20 8.25
CA LEU A 41 -11.16 9.60 8.30
C LEU A 41 -10.93 8.84 6.98
N GLU A 42 -10.06 9.36 6.11
CA GLU A 42 -9.67 8.66 4.88
C GLU A 42 -8.64 7.57 5.23
N VAL A 43 -9.08 6.33 5.31
CA VAL A 43 -8.29 5.22 5.89
C VAL A 43 -7.66 4.31 4.85
N SER A 44 -8.13 4.36 3.59
CA SER A 44 -7.71 3.43 2.55
C SER A 44 -7.61 4.08 1.17
N GLY A 45 -7.02 3.35 0.23
CA GLY A 45 -6.82 3.75 -1.15
C GLY A 45 -5.81 2.86 -1.85
N GLY A 46 -5.49 3.18 -3.12
CA GLY A 46 -4.63 2.34 -3.95
C GLY A 46 -3.28 1.98 -3.31
N GLY A 47 -2.59 2.95 -2.69
CA GLY A 47 -1.31 2.70 -2.01
C GLY A 47 -1.42 1.81 -0.78
N VAL A 48 -2.56 1.83 -0.07
CA VAL A 48 -2.82 0.95 1.08
C VAL A 48 -3.05 -0.48 0.62
N PHE A 49 -3.89 -0.68 -0.40
CA PHE A 49 -4.13 -2.00 -0.98
C PHE A 49 -2.83 -2.60 -1.51
N ASP A 50 -2.07 -1.87 -2.31
CA ASP A 50 -0.79 -2.31 -2.86
C ASP A 50 0.20 -2.71 -1.76
N ALA A 51 0.41 -1.86 -0.74
CA ALA A 51 1.29 -2.16 0.37
C ALA A 51 0.85 -3.39 1.19
N THR A 52 -0.46 -3.52 1.44
CA THR A 52 -1.01 -4.63 2.23
C THR A 52 -0.88 -5.96 1.48
N VAL A 53 -1.19 -5.96 0.17
CA VAL A 53 -1.05 -7.14 -0.69
C VAL A 53 0.41 -7.59 -0.76
N ARG A 54 1.36 -6.69 -0.97
CA ARG A 54 2.79 -7.03 -1.05
C ARG A 54 3.38 -7.49 0.28
N ARG A 55 2.95 -6.91 1.40
CA ARG A 55 3.46 -7.27 2.73
C ARG A 55 2.87 -8.56 3.29
N ARG A 56 1.72 -9.01 2.77
CA ARG A 56 1.08 -10.30 3.11
C ARG A 56 0.84 -10.50 4.61
N VAL A 57 0.53 -9.44 5.35
CA VAL A 57 0.26 -9.52 6.79
C VAL A 57 -1.23 -9.78 7.06
N GLU A 58 -2.08 -9.00 6.42
CA GLU A 58 -3.54 -9.04 6.54
C GLU A 58 -4.19 -8.63 5.21
N THR A 59 -5.49 -8.87 5.02
CA THR A 59 -6.18 -8.30 3.87
C THR A 59 -6.51 -6.83 4.11
N PRO A 60 -6.59 -5.99 3.04
CA PRO A 60 -7.06 -4.61 3.18
C PRO A 60 -8.46 -4.51 3.82
N TRP A 61 -9.31 -5.50 3.59
CA TRP A 61 -10.66 -5.59 4.14
C TRP A 61 -10.66 -5.84 5.66
N GLU A 62 -9.78 -6.74 6.14
CA GLU A 62 -9.59 -6.96 7.58
C GLU A 62 -9.21 -5.67 8.30
N ARG A 63 -8.29 -4.89 7.73
CA ARG A 63 -7.87 -3.60 8.30
C ARG A 63 -9.02 -2.59 8.34
N ILE A 64 -9.79 -2.43 7.25
CA ILE A 64 -10.94 -1.52 7.21
C ILE A 64 -11.96 -1.90 8.28
N ARG A 65 -12.31 -3.18 8.40
CA ARG A 65 -13.21 -3.68 9.46
C ARG A 65 -12.68 -3.42 10.86
N ALA A 66 -11.40 -3.67 11.09
CA ALA A 66 -10.77 -3.43 12.39
C ALA A 66 -10.83 -1.96 12.80
N ILE A 67 -10.64 -1.02 11.86
CA ILE A 67 -10.83 0.41 12.10
C ILE A 67 -12.31 0.71 12.37
N ARG A 68 -13.23 0.23 11.51
CA ARG A 68 -14.68 0.50 11.65
C ARG A 68 -15.25 0.08 13.00
N THR A 69 -14.77 -1.03 13.57
CA THR A 69 -15.22 -1.50 14.88
C THR A 69 -14.80 -0.61 16.06
N ARG A 70 -13.90 0.34 15.84
CA ARG A 70 -13.30 1.18 16.89
C ARG A 70 -13.64 2.66 16.78
N VAL A 71 -14.15 3.12 15.63
CA VAL A 71 -14.39 4.52 15.35
C VAL A 71 -15.83 4.73 14.87
N ASP A 72 -16.43 5.88 15.20
CA ASP A 72 -17.76 6.28 14.77
C ASP A 72 -17.73 7.29 13.61
N THR A 73 -16.65 8.03 13.46
CA THR A 73 -16.44 8.98 12.35
C THR A 73 -16.55 8.26 11.00
N PRO A 74 -17.22 8.85 9.99
CA PRO A 74 -17.33 8.26 8.65
C PRO A 74 -15.96 7.90 8.07
N LEU A 75 -15.83 6.68 7.52
CA LEU A 75 -14.60 6.22 6.88
C LEU A 75 -14.60 6.54 5.40
N GLY A 76 -13.43 6.97 4.90
CA GLY A 76 -13.21 7.31 3.50
C GLY A 76 -12.19 6.43 2.80
N ILE A 77 -12.39 6.25 1.48
CA ILE A 77 -11.45 5.61 0.57
C ILE A 77 -11.15 6.48 -0.64
N ALA A 78 -9.88 6.46 -1.10
CA ALA A 78 -9.43 7.19 -2.28
C ALA A 78 -9.27 6.24 -3.48
N LEU A 79 -10.03 6.45 -4.55
CA LEU A 79 -10.11 5.60 -5.73
C LEU A 79 -9.76 6.34 -7.02
N ARG A 80 -9.43 5.60 -8.07
CA ARG A 80 -9.01 6.10 -9.38
C ARG A 80 -9.91 5.58 -10.49
N GLY A 81 -11.03 6.24 -10.77
CA GLY A 81 -11.93 5.88 -11.86
C GLY A 81 -12.17 4.37 -11.97
N ARG A 82 -12.07 3.81 -13.18
CA ARG A 82 -12.17 2.37 -13.46
C ARG A 82 -10.96 1.56 -12.98
N PHE A 83 -9.90 2.23 -12.52
CA PHE A 83 -8.70 1.57 -11.94
C PHE A 83 -8.89 1.22 -10.47
N LEU A 84 -9.85 1.84 -9.81
CA LEU A 84 -10.11 1.69 -8.37
C LEU A 84 -8.83 1.85 -7.55
N VAL A 85 -8.29 0.76 -7.04
CA VAL A 85 -7.04 0.71 -6.26
C VAL A 85 -5.85 0.17 -7.06
N GLY A 86 -6.09 -0.43 -8.24
CA GLY A 86 -5.07 -1.03 -9.11
C GLY A 86 -4.41 -0.05 -10.08
N SER A 87 -3.60 -0.59 -10.99
CA SER A 87 -2.90 0.13 -12.06
C SER A 87 -3.48 -0.12 -13.46
N GLN A 88 -4.40 -1.07 -13.60
CA GLN A 88 -5.09 -1.43 -14.83
C GLN A 88 -6.59 -1.14 -14.68
N PRO A 89 -7.29 -0.74 -15.77
CA PRO A 89 -8.73 -0.58 -15.73
C PRO A 89 -9.40 -1.95 -15.58
N VAL A 90 -10.48 -2.00 -14.81
CA VAL A 90 -11.28 -3.22 -14.60
C VAL A 90 -12.68 -3.08 -15.23
N SER A 91 -13.40 -4.20 -15.39
CA SER A 91 -14.77 -4.20 -15.90
C SER A 91 -15.74 -3.50 -14.94
N GLY A 92 -16.86 -3.00 -15.48
CA GLY A 92 -17.91 -2.39 -14.66
C GLY A 92 -18.51 -3.33 -13.62
N ASP A 93 -18.51 -4.65 -13.88
CA ASP A 93 -18.92 -5.68 -12.92
C ASP A 93 -17.98 -5.71 -11.71
N ILE A 94 -16.67 -5.72 -11.94
CA ILE A 94 -15.66 -5.65 -10.86
C ILE A 94 -15.75 -4.31 -10.11
N VAL A 95 -15.96 -3.18 -10.82
CA VAL A 95 -16.17 -1.86 -10.18
C VAL A 95 -17.32 -1.93 -9.19
N GLY A 96 -18.49 -2.44 -9.62
CA GLY A 96 -19.67 -2.55 -8.77
C GLY A 96 -19.43 -3.41 -7.53
N ARG A 97 -18.80 -4.57 -7.69
CA ARG A 97 -18.47 -5.49 -6.59
C ARG A 97 -17.48 -4.89 -5.60
N PHE A 98 -16.43 -4.24 -6.10
CA PHE A 98 -15.46 -3.56 -5.23
C PHE A 98 -16.13 -2.49 -4.36
N ILE A 99 -16.98 -1.64 -4.96
CA ILE A 99 -17.70 -0.60 -4.22
C ILE A 99 -18.64 -1.23 -3.18
N ALA A 100 -19.35 -2.30 -3.52
CA ALA A 100 -20.20 -3.02 -2.57
C ALA A 100 -19.38 -3.58 -1.40
N CYS A 101 -18.28 -4.30 -1.67
CA CYS A 101 -17.36 -4.78 -0.63
C CYS A 101 -16.84 -3.66 0.26
N ALA A 102 -16.44 -2.51 -0.31
CA ALA A 102 -15.95 -1.38 0.46
C ALA A 102 -17.05 -0.82 1.40
N ALA A 103 -18.28 -0.66 0.90
CA ALA A 103 -19.40 -0.18 1.68
C ALA A 103 -19.79 -1.17 2.79
N GLU A 104 -19.84 -2.47 2.51
CA GLU A 104 -20.10 -3.54 3.48
C GLU A 104 -19.06 -3.59 4.60
N ASN A 105 -17.81 -3.23 4.28
CA ASN A 105 -16.73 -3.12 5.26
C ASN A 105 -16.73 -1.78 6.04
N GLY A 106 -17.68 -0.88 5.78
CA GLY A 106 -17.90 0.33 6.53
C GLY A 106 -17.34 1.60 5.92
N ILE A 107 -16.98 1.60 4.62
CA ILE A 107 -16.64 2.82 3.89
C ILE A 107 -17.94 3.57 3.54
N GLU A 108 -18.00 4.84 3.93
CA GLU A 108 -19.14 5.73 3.71
C GLU A 108 -18.83 6.84 2.70
N VAL A 109 -17.55 7.25 2.57
CA VAL A 109 -17.11 8.34 1.70
C VAL A 109 -16.14 7.81 0.63
N PHE A 110 -16.53 7.95 -0.63
CA PHE A 110 -15.74 7.52 -1.77
C PHE A 110 -15.20 8.73 -2.51
N ARG A 111 -13.90 9.01 -2.37
CA ARG A 111 -13.22 10.04 -3.14
C ARG A 111 -12.66 9.41 -4.42
N LEU A 112 -13.24 9.77 -5.54
CA LEU A 112 -12.98 9.14 -6.83
C LEU A 112 -12.56 10.19 -7.84
N HIS A 113 -11.42 10.01 -8.51
CA HIS A 113 -10.96 10.85 -9.61
C HIS A 113 -10.59 9.99 -10.83
N ASP A 114 -10.72 10.55 -12.02
CA ASP A 114 -10.19 9.93 -13.22
C ASP A 114 -8.72 10.36 -13.44
N PRO A 115 -7.80 9.44 -13.79
CA PRO A 115 -6.38 9.78 -13.99
C PRO A 115 -6.10 10.76 -15.16
N LEU A 116 -7.03 10.89 -16.11
CA LEU A 116 -6.94 11.83 -17.23
C LEU A 116 -7.88 13.05 -17.07
N ASN A 117 -8.64 13.14 -15.97
CA ASN A 117 -9.73 14.08 -15.75
C ASN A 117 -10.92 13.92 -16.74
N ASP A 118 -11.03 12.79 -17.40
CA ASP A 118 -12.26 12.46 -18.16
C ASP A 118 -13.32 11.95 -17.17
N VAL A 119 -14.16 12.87 -16.68
CA VAL A 119 -15.17 12.52 -15.68
C VAL A 119 -16.23 11.54 -16.18
N SER A 120 -16.35 11.33 -17.50
CA SER A 120 -17.25 10.33 -18.05
C SER A 120 -16.91 8.91 -17.61
N ASN A 121 -15.63 8.63 -17.34
CA ASN A 121 -15.13 7.38 -16.80
C ASN A 121 -15.56 7.11 -15.34
N LEU A 122 -16.09 8.12 -14.65
CA LEU A 122 -16.56 7.97 -13.26
C LEU A 122 -18.02 7.47 -13.16
N ARG A 123 -18.74 7.37 -14.29
CA ARG A 123 -20.18 7.07 -14.34
C ARG A 123 -20.54 5.76 -13.65
N GLU A 124 -19.87 4.68 -13.98
CA GLU A 124 -20.17 3.35 -13.45
C GLU A 124 -19.89 3.29 -11.92
N ALA A 125 -18.72 3.78 -11.50
CA ALA A 125 -18.35 3.82 -10.10
C ALA A 125 -19.24 4.78 -9.31
N GLY A 126 -19.59 5.96 -9.86
CA GLY A 126 -20.52 6.90 -9.24
C GLY A 126 -21.91 6.31 -9.02
N ALA A 127 -22.43 5.59 -10.01
CA ALA A 127 -23.71 4.88 -9.89
C ALA A 127 -23.64 3.76 -8.82
N ALA A 128 -22.55 2.99 -8.79
CA ALA A 128 -22.34 1.94 -7.78
C ALA A 128 -22.26 2.52 -6.36
N ILE A 129 -21.54 3.63 -6.17
CA ILE A 129 -21.44 4.33 -4.87
C ILE A 129 -22.82 4.81 -4.41
N THR A 130 -23.57 5.44 -5.32
CA THR A 130 -24.93 5.93 -5.01
C THR A 130 -25.85 4.78 -4.62
N ASN A 131 -25.79 3.67 -5.36
CA ASN A 131 -26.59 2.46 -5.06
C ASN A 131 -26.21 1.82 -3.72
N ALA A 132 -24.95 1.90 -3.32
CA ALA A 132 -24.46 1.45 -2.02
C ALA A 132 -24.80 2.43 -0.87
N GLY A 133 -25.39 3.60 -1.17
CA GLY A 133 -25.70 4.64 -0.17
C GLY A 133 -24.50 5.46 0.29
N GLY A 134 -23.35 5.35 -0.41
CA GLY A 134 -22.13 6.09 -0.11
C GLY A 134 -22.15 7.54 -0.61
N ALA A 135 -21.33 8.39 -0.01
CA ALA A 135 -21.11 9.76 -0.48
C ALA A 135 -20.05 9.77 -1.59
N PHE A 136 -20.45 10.20 -2.78
CA PHE A 136 -19.56 10.31 -3.93
C PHE A 136 -18.88 11.68 -3.99
N HIS A 137 -17.60 11.76 -3.65
CA HIS A 137 -16.76 12.94 -3.77
C HIS A 137 -15.91 12.83 -5.06
N ALA A 138 -16.30 13.57 -6.09
CA ALA A 138 -15.62 13.53 -7.40
C ALA A 138 -14.39 14.44 -7.41
N GLY A 139 -13.22 13.88 -7.70
CA GLY A 139 -11.96 14.60 -7.74
C GLY A 139 -11.60 15.09 -9.13
N LEU A 140 -11.10 16.33 -9.22
CA LEU A 140 -10.46 16.90 -10.38
C LEU A 140 -9.00 17.18 -10.06
N VAL A 141 -8.08 16.67 -10.86
CA VAL A 141 -6.64 16.76 -10.64
C VAL A 141 -6.08 17.99 -11.34
N TYR A 142 -5.60 18.96 -10.57
CA TYR A 142 -4.84 20.07 -11.09
C TYR A 142 -3.40 19.64 -11.41
N SER A 143 -2.94 19.96 -12.62
CA SER A 143 -1.58 19.67 -13.05
C SER A 143 -1.07 20.80 -13.94
N PRO A 144 -0.16 21.63 -13.46
CA PRO A 144 0.28 22.85 -14.15
C PRO A 144 1.01 22.55 -15.45
N GLY A 145 1.18 23.57 -16.29
CA GLY A 145 1.99 23.54 -17.51
C GLY A 145 1.20 23.66 -18.82
N ARG A 146 -0.12 23.42 -18.80
CA ARG A 146 -0.98 23.55 -19.97
C ARG A 146 -1.77 24.87 -19.94
N THR A 147 -1.84 25.55 -21.08
CA THR A 147 -2.72 26.71 -21.25
C THR A 147 -4.18 26.25 -21.22
N GLY A 148 -5.03 26.93 -20.44
CA GLY A 148 -6.45 26.57 -20.33
C GLY A 148 -6.76 25.43 -19.39
N GLU A 149 -5.80 24.91 -18.63
CA GLU A 149 -6.00 23.83 -17.63
C GLU A 149 -7.19 24.13 -16.69
N THR A 150 -7.24 25.32 -16.11
CA THR A 150 -8.33 25.76 -15.23
C THR A 150 -9.69 25.74 -15.91
N ASP A 151 -9.76 26.17 -17.18
CA ASP A 151 -11.01 26.19 -17.95
C ASP A 151 -11.51 24.76 -18.19
N THR A 152 -10.63 23.85 -18.56
CA THR A 152 -10.96 22.43 -18.73
C THR A 152 -11.51 21.83 -17.43
N LEU A 153 -10.87 22.07 -16.27
CA LEU A 153 -11.35 21.57 -14.99
C LEU A 153 -12.75 22.11 -14.64
N VAL A 154 -13.02 23.38 -14.96
CA VAL A 154 -14.35 23.99 -14.74
C VAL A 154 -15.41 23.35 -15.66
N GLU A 155 -15.07 23.05 -16.92
CA GLU A 155 -15.99 22.35 -17.83
C GLU A 155 -16.28 20.92 -17.36
N GLU A 156 -15.27 20.20 -16.89
CA GLU A 156 -15.47 18.86 -16.33
C GLU A 156 -16.31 18.91 -15.02
N ALA A 157 -16.11 19.95 -14.19
CA ALA A 157 -16.90 20.12 -12.98
C ALA A 157 -18.41 20.25 -13.24
N ARG A 158 -18.82 20.87 -14.36
CA ARG A 158 -20.24 21.02 -14.75
C ARG A 158 -20.95 19.67 -14.97
N LYS A 159 -20.21 18.65 -15.34
CA LYS A 159 -20.76 17.31 -15.65
C LYS A 159 -20.97 16.44 -14.41
N LEU A 160 -20.31 16.78 -13.30
CA LEU A 160 -20.27 15.94 -12.09
C LEU A 160 -21.62 15.77 -11.38
N PRO A 161 -22.50 16.78 -11.31
CA PRO A 161 -23.84 16.59 -10.73
C PRO A 161 -24.66 15.50 -11.42
N ASP A 162 -24.57 15.42 -12.76
CA ASP A 162 -25.27 14.41 -13.57
C ASP A 162 -24.73 12.98 -13.36
N LEU A 163 -23.54 12.86 -12.77
CA LEU A 163 -22.93 11.58 -12.38
C LEU A 163 -23.24 11.17 -10.93
N GLY A 164 -24.05 11.96 -10.21
CA GLY A 164 -24.41 11.71 -8.83
C GLY A 164 -23.36 12.16 -7.80
N ALA A 165 -22.39 12.99 -8.20
CA ALA A 165 -21.43 13.54 -7.25
C ALA A 165 -22.14 14.41 -6.19
N THR A 166 -21.75 14.22 -4.93
CA THR A 166 -22.25 15.00 -3.81
C THR A 166 -21.32 16.15 -3.44
N ARG A 167 -20.09 16.13 -3.96
CA ARG A 167 -19.03 17.11 -3.73
C ARG A 167 -18.00 17.06 -4.84
N VAL A 168 -17.41 18.19 -5.20
CA VAL A 168 -16.22 18.25 -6.07
C VAL A 168 -14.98 18.44 -5.21
N ILE A 169 -13.93 17.66 -5.47
CA ILE A 169 -12.63 17.80 -4.79
C ILE A 169 -11.60 18.34 -5.79
N VAL A 170 -11.05 19.51 -5.52
CA VAL A 170 -9.86 20.02 -6.21
C VAL A 170 -8.64 19.33 -5.61
N ASN A 171 -7.95 18.54 -6.39
CA ASN A 171 -6.79 17.77 -5.98
C ASN A 171 -5.52 18.32 -6.65
N ASP A 172 -4.59 18.85 -5.87
CA ASP A 172 -3.28 19.30 -6.32
C ASP A 172 -2.18 18.36 -5.80
N PRO A 173 -1.73 17.38 -6.60
CA PRO A 173 -0.72 16.41 -6.19
C PRO A 173 0.71 16.97 -6.19
N THR A 174 0.92 18.18 -6.71
CA THR A 174 2.24 18.80 -6.87
C THR A 174 2.50 19.91 -5.88
N GLY A 175 1.45 20.55 -5.34
CA GLY A 175 1.52 21.77 -4.53
C GLY A 175 1.83 23.03 -5.36
N ALA A 176 1.62 22.96 -6.67
CA ALA A 176 1.92 24.04 -7.60
C ALA A 176 0.77 25.08 -7.70
N LEU A 177 -0.40 24.77 -7.15
CA LEU A 177 -1.54 25.67 -7.15
C LEU A 177 -1.33 26.79 -6.14
N LEU A 178 -0.93 27.96 -6.64
CA LEU A 178 -0.68 29.15 -5.81
C LEU A 178 -1.97 29.65 -5.15
N PRO A 179 -1.91 30.33 -3.98
CA PRO A 179 -3.08 30.72 -3.21
C PRO A 179 -4.14 31.49 -4.02
N HIS A 180 -3.74 32.48 -4.81
CA HIS A 180 -4.67 33.26 -5.64
C HIS A 180 -5.32 32.40 -6.75
N ARG A 181 -4.59 31.39 -7.28
CA ARG A 181 -5.14 30.46 -8.26
C ARG A 181 -6.07 29.44 -7.62
N ALA A 182 -5.76 28.98 -6.39
CA ALA A 182 -6.64 28.10 -5.62
C ALA A 182 -7.97 28.82 -5.34
N GLN A 183 -7.92 30.10 -4.95
CA GLN A 183 -9.09 30.94 -4.74
C GLN A 183 -9.94 31.06 -6.00
N GLU A 184 -9.32 31.41 -7.14
CA GLU A 184 -10.00 31.51 -8.44
C GLU A 184 -10.65 30.19 -8.86
N LEU A 185 -9.89 29.09 -8.83
CA LEU A 185 -10.34 27.77 -9.30
C LEU A 185 -11.49 27.24 -8.44
N VAL A 186 -11.39 27.32 -7.11
CA VAL A 186 -12.45 26.87 -6.19
C VAL A 186 -13.74 27.67 -6.41
N ALA A 187 -13.65 29.01 -6.53
CA ALA A 187 -14.84 29.83 -6.79
C ALA A 187 -15.52 29.46 -8.11
N ARG A 188 -14.75 29.28 -9.18
CA ARG A 188 -15.27 28.91 -10.52
C ARG A 188 -15.87 27.51 -10.56
N ILE A 189 -15.24 26.54 -9.91
CA ILE A 189 -15.75 25.16 -9.81
C ILE A 189 -17.06 25.14 -9.04
N LYS A 190 -17.12 25.87 -7.91
CA LYS A 190 -18.31 25.97 -7.09
C LYS A 190 -19.49 26.57 -7.85
N GLU A 191 -19.24 27.63 -8.61
CA GLU A 191 -20.26 28.25 -9.48
C GLU A 191 -20.69 27.30 -10.61
N ALA A 192 -19.74 26.61 -11.23
CA ALA A 192 -20.01 25.78 -12.40
C ALA A 192 -20.75 24.47 -12.07
N SER A 193 -20.44 23.83 -10.94
CA SER A 193 -21.01 22.56 -10.52
C SER A 193 -22.23 22.72 -9.60
N GLU A 194 -22.39 23.86 -8.97
CA GLU A 194 -23.40 24.11 -7.91
C GLU A 194 -23.26 23.15 -6.71
N LEU A 195 -22.16 22.40 -6.62
CA LEU A 195 -21.87 21.46 -5.54
C LEU A 195 -20.95 22.07 -4.47
N PRO A 196 -20.97 21.53 -3.25
CA PRO A 196 -19.92 21.80 -2.26
C PRO A 196 -18.53 21.46 -2.81
N VAL A 197 -17.49 22.24 -2.46
CA VAL A 197 -16.13 22.04 -2.96
C VAL A 197 -15.18 21.70 -1.82
N GLY A 198 -14.41 20.64 -1.97
CA GLY A 198 -13.30 20.30 -1.09
C GLY A 198 -11.94 20.59 -1.75
N PHE A 199 -10.90 20.70 -0.93
CA PHE A 199 -9.55 21.00 -1.37
C PHE A 199 -8.53 20.02 -0.78
N TYR A 200 -7.77 19.36 -1.65
CA TYR A 200 -6.71 18.41 -1.30
C TYR A 200 -5.41 18.86 -1.93
N VAL A 201 -4.44 19.29 -1.14
CA VAL A 201 -3.15 19.76 -1.62
C VAL A 201 -2.02 18.97 -0.96
N GLN A 202 -1.01 18.66 -1.77
CA GLN A 202 0.24 18.01 -1.35
C GLN A 202 1.37 18.53 -2.21
N GLY A 203 2.60 18.49 -1.72
CA GLY A 203 3.77 18.84 -2.50
C GLY A 203 4.73 19.75 -1.75
N SER A 204 5.97 19.81 -2.26
CA SER A 204 7.11 20.42 -1.58
C SER A 204 7.28 21.91 -1.80
N ALA A 205 6.39 22.57 -2.57
CA ALA A 205 6.51 24.01 -2.84
C ALA A 205 6.30 24.91 -1.59
N GLY A 206 5.80 24.33 -0.48
CA GLY A 206 5.61 25.07 0.78
C GLY A 206 4.37 25.98 0.82
N THR A 207 3.61 26.07 -0.26
CA THR A 207 2.43 26.95 -0.39
C THR A 207 1.12 26.28 0.06
N GLY A 208 1.14 24.99 0.41
CA GLY A 208 -0.06 24.19 0.64
C GLY A 208 -1.02 24.78 1.69
N LEU A 209 -0.52 25.22 2.85
CA LEU A 209 -1.34 25.85 3.89
C LEU A 209 -1.97 27.15 3.40
N ALA A 210 -1.19 28.00 2.72
CA ALA A 210 -1.69 29.26 2.18
C ALA A 210 -2.73 29.04 1.08
N ALA A 211 -2.52 28.03 0.21
CA ALA A 211 -3.49 27.65 -0.81
C ALA A 211 -4.78 27.09 -0.20
N ALA A 212 -4.68 26.31 0.88
CA ALA A 212 -5.83 25.78 1.61
C ALA A 212 -6.67 26.89 2.25
N LEU A 213 -6.01 27.89 2.88
CA LEU A 213 -6.70 29.07 3.44
C LEU A 213 -7.41 29.87 2.35
N ALA A 214 -6.73 30.12 1.22
CA ALA A 214 -7.33 30.84 0.09
C ALA A 214 -8.51 30.07 -0.54
N ALA A 215 -8.42 28.74 -0.59
CA ALA A 215 -9.52 27.88 -1.02
C ALA A 215 -10.74 28.00 -0.08
N VAL A 216 -10.51 28.02 1.24
CA VAL A 216 -11.57 28.22 2.24
C VAL A 216 -12.21 29.59 2.09
N GLU A 217 -11.43 30.65 1.89
CA GLU A 217 -11.97 31.99 1.63
C GLU A 217 -12.84 32.05 0.37
N ALA A 218 -12.51 31.25 -0.66
CA ALA A 218 -13.31 31.09 -1.88
C ALA A 218 -14.56 30.20 -1.69
N GLY A 219 -14.71 29.61 -0.51
CA GLY A 219 -15.89 28.80 -0.14
C GLY A 219 -15.69 27.31 -0.28
N ALA A 220 -14.47 26.82 -0.25
CA ALA A 220 -14.21 25.41 0.04
C ALA A 220 -14.67 25.08 1.46
N ASP A 221 -15.47 24.05 1.62
CA ASP A 221 -16.07 23.67 2.89
C ASP A 221 -15.50 22.37 3.47
N LEU A 222 -14.55 21.76 2.76
CA LEU A 222 -13.84 20.56 3.18
C LEU A 222 -12.37 20.67 2.79
N VAL A 223 -11.45 20.42 3.73
CA VAL A 223 -10.00 20.46 3.45
C VAL A 223 -9.34 19.18 4.00
N ALA A 224 -8.51 18.54 3.18
CA ALA A 224 -7.74 17.39 3.61
C ALA A 224 -6.49 17.82 4.39
N THR A 225 -6.28 17.14 5.50
CA THR A 225 -5.15 17.38 6.42
C THR A 225 -4.54 16.06 6.90
N THR A 226 -3.44 16.16 7.60
CA THR A 226 -2.83 15.06 8.36
C THR A 226 -2.21 15.61 9.63
N VAL A 227 -1.88 14.76 10.59
CA VAL A 227 -1.17 15.17 11.81
C VAL A 227 0.22 15.71 11.49
N TYR A 228 0.72 16.59 12.36
CA TYR A 228 1.91 17.42 12.14
C TYR A 228 3.16 16.63 11.71
N PRO A 229 3.59 15.52 12.36
CA PRO A 229 4.78 14.78 11.93
C PRO A 229 4.72 14.32 10.47
N LEU A 230 3.56 13.82 10.04
CA LEU A 230 3.36 13.39 8.65
C LEU A 230 3.22 14.57 7.69
N ALA A 231 2.65 15.67 8.15
CA ALA A 231 2.54 16.88 7.34
C ALA A 231 3.93 17.40 6.95
N LEU A 232 4.86 17.46 7.89
CA LEU A 232 6.26 17.83 7.63
C LEU A 232 6.95 16.83 6.71
N THR A 233 6.84 15.54 7.02
CA THR A 233 7.59 14.47 6.35
C THR A 233 7.11 14.25 4.92
N LEU A 234 5.79 14.35 4.68
CA LEU A 234 5.17 14.06 3.38
C LEU A 234 4.67 15.30 2.64
N HIS A 235 5.04 16.50 3.10
CA HIS A 235 4.64 17.78 2.51
C HIS A 235 3.11 17.89 2.33
N ARG A 236 2.40 17.80 3.46
CA ARG A 236 0.93 17.93 3.52
C ARG A 236 0.53 19.15 4.35
N VAL A 237 -0.75 19.45 4.34
CA VAL A 237 -1.33 20.44 5.25
C VAL A 237 -1.53 19.79 6.61
N SER A 238 -0.94 20.38 7.66
CA SER A 238 -1.17 19.96 9.04
C SER A 238 -2.57 20.35 9.51
N GLY A 239 -3.27 19.43 10.16
CA GLY A 239 -4.56 19.68 10.78
C GLY A 239 -4.48 20.73 11.87
N GLU A 240 -3.43 20.66 12.70
CA GLU A 240 -3.16 21.60 13.79
C GLU A 240 -2.96 23.02 13.25
N SER A 241 -2.02 23.19 12.29
CA SER A 241 -1.70 24.51 11.75
C SER A 241 -2.88 25.13 11.00
N LEU A 242 -3.67 24.31 10.26
CA LEU A 242 -4.84 24.81 9.56
C LEU A 242 -5.96 25.19 10.54
N ALA A 243 -6.23 24.36 11.56
CA ALA A 243 -7.26 24.64 12.57
C ALA A 243 -6.97 25.92 13.34
N GLU A 244 -5.73 26.13 13.80
CA GLU A 244 -5.30 27.34 14.48
C GLU A 244 -5.40 28.57 13.57
N SER A 245 -4.96 28.47 12.30
CA SER A 245 -5.05 29.56 11.33
C SER A 245 -6.50 29.95 11.06
N LEU A 246 -7.39 28.99 10.88
CA LEU A 246 -8.83 29.21 10.69
C LEU A 246 -9.47 29.86 11.93
N GLN A 247 -9.08 29.43 13.13
CA GLN A 247 -9.54 30.03 14.37
C GLN A 247 -9.11 31.51 14.46
N GLY A 248 -7.85 31.81 14.10
CA GLY A 248 -7.34 33.20 14.04
C GLY A 248 -8.10 34.08 13.04
N LEU A 249 -8.66 33.48 11.98
CA LEU A 249 -9.52 34.17 10.99
C LEU A 249 -11.02 34.20 11.37
N GLY A 250 -11.39 33.70 12.55
CA GLY A 250 -12.77 33.63 13.00
C GLY A 250 -13.63 32.54 12.33
N GLN A 251 -12.97 31.55 11.72
CA GLN A 251 -13.61 30.44 11.00
C GLN A 251 -13.23 29.09 11.67
N ALA A 252 -13.48 28.94 12.97
CA ALA A 252 -13.08 27.74 13.71
C ALA A 252 -13.61 26.44 13.05
N SER A 253 -12.71 25.49 12.77
CA SER A 253 -13.06 24.21 12.13
C SER A 253 -13.82 23.25 13.04
N GLY A 254 -13.78 23.49 14.37
CA GLY A 254 -14.35 22.58 15.38
C GLY A 254 -13.47 21.39 15.75
N LEU A 255 -12.23 21.35 15.23
CA LEU A 255 -11.27 20.31 15.59
C LEU A 255 -10.71 20.53 17.00
N ASP A 256 -10.56 19.41 17.73
CA ASP A 256 -9.81 19.34 18.97
C ASP A 256 -8.33 19.08 18.64
N THR A 257 -7.52 20.15 18.65
CA THR A 257 -6.10 20.09 18.32
C THR A 257 -5.27 19.34 19.36
N ASP A 258 -5.73 19.24 20.62
CA ASP A 258 -5.04 18.47 21.65
C ASP A 258 -5.03 16.98 21.30
N ARG A 259 -6.11 16.48 20.68
CA ARG A 259 -6.18 15.10 20.15
C ARG A 259 -5.21 14.86 18.99
N LEU A 260 -4.98 15.88 18.16
CA LEU A 260 -4.03 15.74 17.07
C LEU A 260 -2.61 15.64 17.62
N TRP A 261 -2.25 16.40 18.65
CA TRP A 261 -0.96 16.29 19.31
C TRP A 261 -0.79 14.95 20.02
N GLU A 262 -1.84 14.41 20.67
CA GLU A 262 -1.85 13.07 21.23
C GLU A 262 -1.55 11.99 20.17
N ALA A 263 -2.19 12.07 19.01
CA ALA A 263 -1.91 11.16 17.88
C ALA A 263 -0.49 11.35 17.31
N ALA A 264 0.00 12.60 17.29
CA ALA A 264 1.35 12.92 16.85
C ALA A 264 2.41 12.29 17.75
N ASP A 265 2.21 12.30 19.08
CA ASP A 265 3.13 11.68 20.04
C ASP A 265 3.23 10.15 19.82
N VAL A 266 2.09 9.46 19.63
CA VAL A 266 2.07 8.01 19.31
C VAL A 266 2.83 7.72 18.01
N ILE A 267 2.67 8.55 17.00
CA ILE A 267 3.36 8.38 15.71
C ILE A 267 4.86 8.62 15.87
N ASP A 268 5.25 9.67 16.61
CA ASP A 268 6.64 10.04 16.81
C ASP A 268 7.44 8.96 17.54
N GLU A 269 6.85 8.32 18.56
CA GLU A 269 7.46 7.18 19.26
C GLU A 269 7.86 6.03 18.33
N HIS A 270 7.17 5.84 17.19
CA HIS A 270 7.38 4.72 16.26
C HIS A 270 8.16 5.12 15.00
N ILE A 271 8.06 6.36 14.56
CA ILE A 271 8.81 6.85 13.40
C ILE A 271 10.27 7.11 13.80
N GLY A 272 10.50 7.51 15.07
CA GLY A 272 11.83 7.74 15.60
C GLY A 272 12.58 8.91 14.99
N ASP A 273 13.86 9.01 15.33
CA ASP A 273 14.75 10.08 14.85
C ASP A 273 15.27 9.87 13.43
N GLU A 274 14.98 8.72 12.81
CA GLU A 274 15.39 8.44 11.43
C GLU A 274 14.46 9.16 10.44
N PRO A 275 15.02 9.76 9.37
CA PRO A 275 14.21 10.38 8.33
C PRO A 275 13.31 9.32 7.68
N VAL A 276 12.03 9.40 7.94
CA VAL A 276 11.03 8.44 7.41
C VAL A 276 10.81 8.62 5.92
N SER A 277 11.05 9.83 5.43
CA SER A 277 10.82 10.16 4.03
C SER A 277 12.10 10.03 3.21
N PRO A 278 12.05 9.34 2.07
CA PRO A 278 13.09 9.39 1.06
C PRO A 278 13.20 10.77 0.39
N ILE A 279 12.34 11.73 0.73
CA ILE A 279 12.32 13.07 0.13
C ILE A 279 13.40 13.92 0.78
N ALA A 280 14.66 13.70 0.37
CA ALA A 280 15.74 14.58 0.74
C ALA A 280 15.45 16.01 0.28
N PRO A 281 15.97 17.06 0.97
CA PRO A 281 15.73 18.46 0.60
C PRO A 281 16.02 18.75 -0.88
N ARG A 282 17.06 18.15 -1.46
CA ARG A 282 17.38 18.28 -2.90
C ARG A 282 16.26 17.75 -3.81
N ILE A 283 15.57 16.67 -3.41
CA ILE A 283 14.47 16.08 -4.16
C ILE A 283 13.22 16.98 -4.05
N ALA A 284 12.94 17.50 -2.86
CA ALA A 284 11.85 18.45 -2.64
C ALA A 284 12.01 19.71 -3.49
N VAL A 285 13.22 20.27 -3.57
CA VAL A 285 13.54 21.43 -4.41
C VAL A 285 13.29 21.14 -5.88
N ARG A 286 13.78 20.00 -6.40
CA ARG A 286 13.55 19.61 -7.81
C ARG A 286 12.08 19.35 -8.11
N ALA A 287 11.37 18.70 -7.22
CA ALA A 287 9.94 18.48 -7.37
C ALA A 287 9.18 19.81 -7.49
N ALA A 288 9.50 20.80 -6.63
CA ALA A 288 8.89 22.12 -6.68
C ALA A 288 9.30 22.93 -7.93
N GLU A 289 10.55 22.81 -8.38
CA GLU A 289 11.06 23.54 -9.55
C GLU A 289 10.41 23.05 -10.86
N TYR A 290 10.17 21.73 -10.96
CA TYR A 290 9.60 21.11 -12.16
C TYR A 290 8.09 20.87 -12.07
N ASP A 291 7.42 21.34 -11.02
CA ASP A 291 5.99 21.13 -10.77
C ASP A 291 5.58 19.65 -10.79
N LEU A 292 6.43 18.78 -10.25
CA LEU A 292 6.21 17.33 -10.21
C LEU A 292 5.86 16.85 -8.79
N PRO A 293 5.09 15.76 -8.67
CA PRO A 293 4.88 15.12 -7.36
C PRO A 293 6.19 14.69 -6.72
N SER A 294 6.45 15.08 -5.47
CA SER A 294 7.72 14.79 -4.80
C SER A 294 8.03 13.30 -4.67
N GLY A 295 7.00 12.46 -4.47
CA GLY A 295 7.16 11.00 -4.48
C GLY A 295 7.60 10.43 -5.83
N LEU A 296 7.16 11.04 -6.94
CA LEU A 296 7.59 10.65 -8.28
C LEU A 296 9.09 10.96 -8.48
N VAL A 297 9.52 12.16 -8.10
CA VAL A 297 10.92 12.58 -8.20
C VAL A 297 11.82 11.74 -7.30
N ALA A 298 11.34 11.38 -6.10
CA ALA A 298 12.05 10.49 -5.19
C ALA A 298 12.24 9.08 -5.81
N ALA A 299 11.21 8.53 -6.43
CA ALA A 299 11.29 7.24 -7.11
C ALA A 299 12.30 7.27 -8.27
N LEU A 300 12.29 8.33 -9.08
CA LEU A 300 13.26 8.52 -10.16
C LEU A 300 14.71 8.59 -9.63
N ASP A 301 14.94 9.30 -8.52
CA ASP A 301 16.28 9.39 -7.90
C ASP A 301 16.77 8.03 -7.41
N VAL A 302 15.88 7.21 -6.80
CA VAL A 302 16.22 5.85 -6.38
C VAL A 302 16.63 4.98 -7.59
N HIS A 303 15.85 5.01 -8.66
CA HIS A 303 16.17 4.26 -9.87
C HIS A 303 17.50 4.72 -10.53
N LEU A 304 17.71 6.03 -10.62
CA LEU A 304 18.97 6.56 -11.18
C LEU A 304 20.18 6.17 -10.34
N ARG A 305 20.06 6.14 -9.01
CA ARG A 305 21.12 5.65 -8.12
C ARG A 305 21.43 4.17 -8.33
N ALA A 306 20.40 3.35 -8.46
CA ALA A 306 20.56 1.93 -8.76
C ALA A 306 21.32 1.68 -10.08
N HIS A 307 21.19 2.62 -11.06
CA HIS A 307 21.89 2.57 -12.33
C HIS A 307 23.17 3.44 -12.37
N THR A 308 23.70 3.88 -11.23
CA THR A 308 24.88 4.75 -11.13
C THR A 308 24.79 6.05 -11.95
N ALA A 309 23.58 6.56 -12.16
CA ALA A 309 23.27 7.73 -12.98
C ALA A 309 22.57 8.86 -12.18
N ALA A 310 22.87 8.97 -10.87
CA ALA A 310 22.21 9.92 -9.96
C ALA A 310 22.40 11.40 -10.35
N ASP A 311 23.45 11.72 -11.10
CA ASP A 311 23.75 13.04 -11.65
C ASP A 311 22.84 13.44 -12.82
N ARG A 312 22.12 12.48 -13.41
CA ARG A 312 21.21 12.71 -14.55
C ARG A 312 19.76 13.03 -14.14
N LEU A 313 19.48 13.27 -12.86
CA LEU A 313 18.11 13.50 -12.40
C LEU A 313 17.45 14.69 -13.15
N GLU A 314 18.13 15.83 -13.29
CA GLU A 314 17.57 17.00 -13.99
C GLU A 314 17.21 16.69 -15.44
N GLU A 315 18.07 15.94 -16.14
CA GLU A 315 17.82 15.51 -17.52
C GLU A 315 16.53 14.67 -17.62
N VAL A 316 16.31 13.77 -16.64
CA VAL A 316 15.08 12.97 -16.59
C VAL A 316 13.88 13.85 -16.30
N LEU A 317 13.95 14.81 -15.38
CA LEU A 317 12.83 15.70 -15.06
C LEU A 317 12.43 16.59 -16.25
N GLU A 318 13.39 17.13 -16.99
CA GLU A 318 13.12 17.83 -18.25
C GLU A 318 12.48 16.92 -19.29
N GLU A 319 12.94 15.67 -19.38
CA GLU A 319 12.39 14.69 -20.31
C GLU A 319 10.96 14.28 -19.96
N VAL A 320 10.61 14.19 -18.64
CA VAL A 320 9.22 13.98 -18.19
C VAL A 320 8.31 15.07 -18.74
N GLY A 321 8.74 16.34 -18.69
CA GLY A 321 7.98 17.46 -19.26
C GLY A 321 7.74 17.31 -20.76
N LYS A 322 8.75 16.89 -21.52
CA LYS A 322 8.64 16.66 -22.98
C LYS A 322 7.71 15.48 -23.28
N VAL A 323 7.91 14.34 -22.60
CA VAL A 323 7.07 13.14 -22.79
C VAL A 323 5.61 13.45 -22.45
N ARG A 324 5.37 14.23 -21.39
CA ARG A 324 4.03 14.67 -21.00
C ARG A 324 3.37 15.51 -22.09
N ALA A 325 4.08 16.49 -22.63
CA ALA A 325 3.56 17.34 -23.72
C ALA A 325 3.21 16.51 -24.96
N GLU A 326 4.11 15.61 -25.36
CA GLU A 326 3.93 14.74 -26.52
C GLU A 326 2.83 13.69 -26.33
N ALA A 327 2.56 13.27 -25.09
CA ALA A 327 1.48 12.36 -24.72
C ALA A 327 0.10 13.06 -24.57
N GLY A 328 -0.05 14.34 -24.97
CA GLY A 328 -1.32 15.06 -24.91
C GLY A 328 -1.63 15.67 -23.53
N TRP A 329 -0.59 16.07 -22.79
CA TRP A 329 -0.70 16.78 -21.51
C TRP A 329 -1.56 16.09 -20.43
N PRO A 330 -1.43 14.78 -20.20
CA PRO A 330 -2.20 14.13 -19.17
C PRO A 330 -1.85 14.66 -17.77
N PRO A 331 -2.77 14.57 -16.80
CA PRO A 331 -2.51 14.93 -15.43
C PRO A 331 -1.40 14.07 -14.80
N LEU A 332 -0.67 14.64 -13.83
CA LEU A 332 0.41 13.96 -13.10
C LEU A 332 -0.14 13.15 -11.89
N ALA A 333 -1.25 12.48 -12.06
CA ALA A 333 -1.83 11.57 -11.08
C ALA A 333 -1.38 10.12 -11.34
N ALA A 334 -1.38 9.29 -10.32
CA ALA A 334 -1.12 7.85 -10.48
C ALA A 334 -2.28 7.17 -11.25
N PRO A 335 -2.00 6.25 -12.17
CA PRO A 335 -0.69 5.73 -12.57
C PRO A 335 0.02 6.55 -13.67
N ILE A 336 -0.66 7.53 -14.26
CA ILE A 336 -0.17 8.26 -15.45
C ILE A 336 1.19 8.93 -15.20
N GLY A 337 1.35 9.60 -14.06
CA GLY A 337 2.62 10.23 -13.70
C GLY A 337 3.80 9.23 -13.71
N GLN A 338 3.59 8.03 -13.17
CA GLN A 338 4.60 6.96 -13.16
C GLN A 338 4.90 6.46 -14.59
N ILE A 339 3.89 6.29 -15.43
CA ILE A 339 4.04 5.87 -16.82
C ILE A 339 4.92 6.86 -17.59
N LEU A 340 4.62 8.15 -17.49
CA LEU A 340 5.40 9.21 -18.15
C LEU A 340 6.83 9.25 -17.64
N ALA A 341 7.02 9.15 -16.32
CA ALA A 341 8.34 9.17 -15.69
C ALA A 341 9.19 7.95 -16.06
N SER A 342 8.59 6.77 -16.12
CA SER A 342 9.30 5.54 -16.53
C SER A 342 9.74 5.61 -17.99
N GLN A 343 8.88 6.12 -18.89
CA GLN A 343 9.25 6.31 -20.29
C GLN A 343 10.38 7.36 -20.44
N ALA A 344 10.31 8.47 -19.70
CA ALA A 344 11.33 9.51 -19.70
C ALA A 344 12.67 8.99 -19.15
N LEU A 345 12.64 8.22 -18.06
CA LEU A 345 13.83 7.58 -17.49
C LEU A 345 14.52 6.68 -18.53
N LEU A 346 13.74 5.87 -19.24
CA LEU A 346 14.25 4.97 -20.27
C LEU A 346 14.91 5.75 -21.42
N HIS A 347 14.28 6.87 -21.87
CA HIS A 347 14.89 7.75 -22.90
C HIS A 347 16.28 8.25 -22.49
N VAL A 348 16.42 8.63 -21.23
CA VAL A 348 17.67 9.16 -20.70
C VAL A 348 18.70 8.04 -20.55
N LEU A 349 18.35 6.90 -19.96
CA LEU A 349 19.28 5.79 -19.76
C LEU A 349 19.79 5.19 -21.07
N GLU A 350 18.91 5.03 -22.08
CA GLU A 350 19.30 4.52 -23.41
C GLU A 350 19.91 5.58 -24.32
N ALA A 351 19.91 6.86 -23.90
CA ALA A 351 20.32 8.01 -24.73
C ALA A 351 19.57 8.06 -26.09
N ARG A 352 18.37 7.53 -26.14
CA ARG A 352 17.53 7.43 -27.34
C ARG A 352 16.06 7.57 -26.99
N ARG A 353 15.40 8.57 -27.58
CA ARG A 353 13.98 8.78 -27.40
C ARG A 353 13.17 7.76 -28.22
N TYR A 354 12.19 7.14 -27.57
CA TYR A 354 11.31 6.13 -28.17
C TYR A 354 12.04 4.98 -28.88
N GLY A 355 13.26 4.64 -28.45
CA GLY A 355 13.98 3.46 -28.90
C GLY A 355 13.34 2.20 -28.37
N THR A 356 12.96 2.25 -27.11
CA THR A 356 12.11 1.29 -26.38
C THR A 356 10.87 2.03 -25.86
N VAL A 357 9.72 1.40 -25.94
CA VAL A 357 8.43 1.93 -25.46
C VAL A 357 7.86 0.93 -24.46
N ILE A 358 7.63 1.38 -23.23
CA ILE A 358 7.00 0.52 -22.20
C ILE A 358 5.53 0.26 -22.55
N ASP A 359 5.01 -0.88 -22.16
CA ASP A 359 3.66 -1.33 -22.51
C ASP A 359 2.57 -0.39 -22.00
N GLU A 360 2.73 0.14 -20.79
CA GLU A 360 1.80 1.09 -20.21
C GLU A 360 1.77 2.44 -20.98
N PHE A 361 2.93 2.92 -21.43
CA PHE A 361 2.97 4.13 -22.26
C PHE A 361 2.34 3.89 -23.63
N ARG A 362 2.56 2.70 -24.19
CA ARG A 362 1.89 2.28 -25.42
C ARG A 362 0.37 2.27 -25.23
N ALA A 363 -0.12 1.65 -24.15
CA ALA A 363 -1.53 1.61 -23.81
C ALA A 363 -2.13 3.02 -23.64
N LEU A 364 -1.37 3.95 -23.01
CA LEU A 364 -1.77 5.36 -22.89
C LEU A 364 -1.93 6.01 -24.27
N VAL A 365 -0.94 5.88 -25.15
CA VAL A 365 -0.95 6.44 -26.51
C VAL A 365 -2.08 5.84 -27.36
N GLN A 366 -2.45 4.59 -27.12
CA GLN A 366 -3.55 3.90 -27.81
C GLN A 366 -4.94 4.17 -27.21
N GLY A 367 -5.03 4.98 -26.14
CA GLY A 367 -6.29 5.38 -25.53
C GLY A 367 -6.90 4.37 -24.57
N ALA A 368 -6.15 3.35 -24.12
CA ALA A 368 -6.66 2.36 -23.15
C ALA A 368 -7.05 2.97 -21.79
N TYR A 369 -6.49 4.14 -21.47
CA TYR A 369 -6.78 4.87 -20.21
C TYR A 369 -7.92 5.91 -20.37
N GLY A 370 -8.38 6.17 -21.59
CA GLY A 370 -9.35 7.22 -21.95
C GLY A 370 -8.74 8.29 -22.85
N GLU A 371 -9.45 9.40 -23.01
CA GLU A 371 -9.00 10.51 -23.84
C GLU A 371 -8.04 11.42 -23.08
N THR A 372 -6.91 11.77 -23.71
CA THR A 372 -5.96 12.76 -23.17
C THR A 372 -6.48 14.18 -23.38
N PRO A 373 -6.11 15.14 -22.49
CA PRO A 373 -6.59 16.53 -22.58
C PRO A 373 -6.29 17.25 -23.90
N GLU A 374 -5.21 16.86 -24.56
CA GLU A 374 -4.82 17.33 -25.91
C GLU A 374 -4.48 16.16 -26.81
N GLN A 375 -4.36 16.43 -28.10
CA GLN A 375 -3.96 15.40 -29.06
C GLN A 375 -2.52 14.94 -28.81
N ILE A 376 -2.33 13.64 -28.85
CA ILE A 376 -1.00 13.03 -28.79
C ILE A 376 -0.20 13.42 -30.04
N ASP A 377 1.09 13.73 -29.86
CA ASP A 377 1.97 14.08 -30.97
C ASP A 377 1.94 12.97 -32.06
N PRO A 378 1.62 13.31 -33.34
CA PRO A 378 1.52 12.33 -34.40
C PRO A 378 2.83 11.55 -34.65
N THR A 379 3.98 12.14 -34.30
CA THR A 379 5.29 11.48 -34.42
C THR A 379 5.44 10.37 -33.38
N VAL A 380 5.01 10.66 -32.15
CA VAL A 380 5.01 9.68 -31.04
C VAL A 380 4.01 8.57 -31.32
N ALA A 381 2.78 8.91 -31.72
CA ALA A 381 1.76 7.92 -32.08
C ALA A 381 2.27 6.98 -33.18
N ARG A 382 2.97 7.51 -34.19
CA ARG A 382 3.57 6.73 -35.29
C ARG A 382 4.75 5.89 -34.77
N ALA A 383 5.62 6.42 -33.92
CA ALA A 383 6.74 5.69 -33.36
C ALA A 383 6.26 4.49 -32.53
N VAL A 384 5.27 4.70 -31.68
CA VAL A 384 4.62 3.65 -30.89
C VAL A 384 4.00 2.57 -31.79
N ALA A 385 3.31 2.96 -32.85
CA ALA A 385 2.70 2.03 -33.79
C ALA A 385 3.71 1.19 -34.60
N LEU A 386 4.89 1.75 -34.87
CA LEU A 386 5.95 1.05 -35.62
C LEU A 386 6.78 0.09 -34.78
N LEU A 387 6.97 0.39 -33.51
CA LEU A 387 7.85 -0.35 -32.60
C LEU A 387 7.16 -1.55 -31.92
N ALA A 388 5.86 -1.64 -32.04
CA ALA A 388 5.13 -2.78 -31.49
C ALA A 388 4.12 -3.32 -32.49
N PRO A 389 3.88 -4.63 -32.53
CA PRO A 389 2.63 -5.14 -33.09
C PRO A 389 1.51 -4.38 -32.39
N PRO A 390 0.36 -4.10 -33.10
CA PRO A 390 -0.79 -3.55 -32.39
C PRO A 390 -0.90 -4.35 -31.11
N ALA A 391 -0.87 -3.67 -29.95
CA ALA A 391 -1.26 -4.33 -28.75
C ALA A 391 -2.58 -4.99 -29.14
N VAL A 392 -2.62 -6.30 -29.11
CA VAL A 392 -3.89 -6.95 -28.99
C VAL A 392 -4.37 -6.25 -27.75
N ILE A 393 -5.34 -5.32 -27.88
CA ILE A 393 -6.18 -4.94 -26.76
C ILE A 393 -6.80 -6.28 -26.47
N GLU A 394 -6.07 -7.05 -25.67
CA GLU A 394 -6.52 -8.34 -25.25
C GLU A 394 -7.74 -8.00 -24.46
N ASP A 395 -8.83 -8.41 -25.05
CA ASP A 395 -10.10 -8.66 -24.44
C ASP A 395 -10.63 -7.58 -23.48
N GLU A 396 -11.93 -7.36 -23.57
CA GLU A 396 -12.71 -6.64 -22.55
C GLU A 396 -12.16 -7.00 -21.16
N PRO A 397 -12.00 -6.01 -20.27
CA PRO A 397 -11.48 -6.28 -18.92
C PRO A 397 -12.20 -7.48 -18.30
N LEU A 398 -11.45 -8.38 -17.68
CA LEU A 398 -11.96 -9.63 -17.10
C LEU A 398 -13.22 -9.38 -16.29
N THR A 399 -14.23 -10.17 -16.53
CA THR A 399 -15.46 -10.19 -15.71
C THR A 399 -15.21 -10.97 -14.41
N ALA A 400 -16.12 -10.86 -13.46
CA ALA A 400 -16.04 -11.66 -12.23
C ALA A 400 -16.11 -13.17 -12.49
N GLU A 401 -16.77 -13.59 -13.57
CA GLU A 401 -16.85 -15.00 -13.98
C GLU A 401 -15.51 -15.49 -14.49
N ASP A 402 -14.83 -14.71 -15.34
CA ASP A 402 -13.50 -15.03 -15.85
C ASP A 402 -12.48 -15.15 -14.70
N VAL A 403 -12.53 -14.20 -13.74
CA VAL A 403 -11.65 -14.23 -12.56
C VAL A 403 -11.93 -15.46 -11.68
N ARG A 404 -13.19 -15.86 -11.48
CA ARG A 404 -13.53 -17.07 -10.71
C ARG A 404 -13.00 -18.33 -11.38
N GLU A 405 -13.13 -18.40 -12.71
CA GLU A 405 -12.63 -19.55 -13.49
C GLU A 405 -11.10 -19.64 -13.39
N GLN A 406 -10.40 -18.53 -13.57
CA GLN A 406 -8.93 -18.47 -13.48
C GLN A 406 -8.40 -18.75 -12.06
N ALA A 407 -9.13 -18.32 -11.03
CA ALA A 407 -8.72 -18.49 -9.63
C ALA A 407 -8.87 -19.94 -9.10
N GLU A 408 -9.38 -20.88 -9.89
CA GLU A 408 -9.49 -22.32 -9.55
C GLU A 408 -10.06 -22.59 -8.14
N GLY A 409 -11.03 -21.79 -7.70
CA GLY A 409 -11.66 -21.91 -6.36
C GLY A 409 -10.93 -21.18 -5.23
N LEU A 410 -9.87 -20.43 -5.53
CA LEU A 410 -9.20 -19.59 -4.52
C LEU A 410 -10.06 -18.37 -4.12
N ALA A 411 -10.92 -17.87 -5.00
CA ALA A 411 -11.87 -16.79 -4.72
C ALA A 411 -13.13 -17.36 -4.02
N ALA A 412 -13.08 -17.55 -2.70
CA ALA A 412 -14.19 -18.09 -1.92
C ALA A 412 -15.22 -17.02 -1.50
N SER A 413 -14.86 -15.74 -1.54
CA SER A 413 -15.73 -14.60 -1.24
C SER A 413 -15.65 -13.51 -2.29
N GLU A 414 -16.58 -12.54 -2.28
CA GLU A 414 -16.54 -11.37 -3.16
C GLU A 414 -15.29 -10.50 -2.87
N GLU A 415 -14.89 -10.38 -1.60
CA GLU A 415 -13.68 -9.67 -1.19
C GLU A 415 -12.41 -10.28 -1.81
N GLU A 416 -12.30 -11.60 -1.79
CA GLU A 416 -11.17 -12.33 -2.40
C GLU A 416 -11.20 -12.22 -3.92
N LEU A 417 -12.39 -12.30 -4.52
CA LEU A 417 -12.58 -12.15 -5.95
C LEU A 417 -12.07 -10.79 -6.46
N VAL A 418 -12.48 -9.70 -5.82
CA VAL A 418 -12.05 -8.36 -6.25
C VAL A 418 -10.56 -8.13 -6.01
N LEU A 419 -9.96 -8.72 -4.97
CA LEU A 419 -8.52 -8.67 -4.77
C LEU A 419 -7.76 -9.39 -5.89
N ILE A 420 -8.20 -10.59 -6.29
CA ILE A 420 -7.58 -11.34 -7.39
C ILE A 420 -7.75 -10.58 -8.71
N ALA A 421 -8.93 -10.02 -8.97
CA ALA A 421 -9.16 -9.20 -10.16
C ALA A 421 -8.23 -7.98 -10.25
N MET A 422 -7.86 -7.38 -9.10
CA MET A 422 -7.04 -6.16 -9.04
C MET A 422 -5.53 -6.44 -9.01
N PHE A 423 -5.09 -7.56 -8.40
CA PHE A 423 -3.69 -7.81 -8.09
C PHE A 423 -3.19 -9.19 -8.57
N GLY A 424 -4.05 -10.01 -9.18
CA GLY A 424 -3.67 -11.28 -9.77
C GLY A 424 -2.94 -12.20 -8.78
N THR A 425 -1.77 -12.70 -9.19
CA THR A 425 -0.94 -13.62 -8.41
C THR A 425 -0.51 -13.09 -7.05
N ASP A 426 -0.27 -11.79 -6.92
CA ASP A 426 0.10 -11.19 -5.62
C ASP A 426 -1.04 -11.33 -4.59
N ALA A 427 -2.30 -11.15 -5.03
CA ALA A 427 -3.47 -11.40 -4.20
C ALA A 427 -3.63 -12.88 -3.84
N GLU A 428 -3.38 -13.80 -4.78
CA GLU A 428 -3.45 -15.24 -4.50
C GLU A 428 -2.46 -15.65 -3.40
N GLU A 429 -1.24 -15.13 -3.44
CA GLU A 429 -0.23 -15.41 -2.43
C GLU A 429 -0.61 -14.84 -1.06
N LEU A 430 -1.14 -13.61 -1.02
CA LEU A 430 -1.70 -13.04 0.19
C LEU A 430 -2.80 -13.93 0.78
N LEU A 431 -3.76 -14.36 -0.03
CA LEU A 431 -4.89 -15.17 0.42
C LEU A 431 -4.45 -16.54 0.97
N ARG A 432 -3.47 -17.18 0.34
CA ARG A 432 -2.88 -18.41 0.87
C ARG A 432 -2.22 -18.18 2.23
N PHE A 433 -1.49 -17.09 2.38
CA PHE A 433 -0.84 -16.72 3.65
C PHE A 433 -1.86 -16.45 4.76
N VAL A 434 -2.88 -15.63 4.49
CA VAL A 434 -3.92 -15.27 5.47
C VAL A 434 -4.70 -16.51 5.91
N ARG A 435 -5.05 -17.40 4.98
CA ARG A 435 -5.72 -18.68 5.32
C ARG A 435 -4.85 -19.57 6.21
N ALA A 436 -3.55 -19.66 5.92
CA ALA A 436 -2.62 -20.42 6.75
C ALA A 436 -2.49 -19.83 8.15
N ARG A 437 -2.49 -18.50 8.28
CA ARG A 437 -2.50 -17.77 9.56
C ARG A 437 -3.77 -18.09 10.35
N HIS A 438 -4.96 -17.91 9.76
CA HIS A 438 -6.24 -18.21 10.43
C HIS A 438 -6.35 -19.68 10.85
N SER A 439 -5.84 -20.60 10.05
CA SER A 439 -5.82 -22.04 10.42
C SER A 439 -4.93 -22.30 11.63
N ARG A 440 -3.78 -21.63 11.74
CA ARG A 440 -2.90 -21.72 12.91
C ARG A 440 -3.52 -21.12 14.15
N GLU A 441 -4.11 -19.93 14.04
CA GLU A 441 -4.81 -19.26 15.13
C GLU A 441 -5.97 -20.10 15.66
N ALA A 442 -6.78 -20.68 14.74
CA ALA A 442 -7.87 -21.58 15.11
C ALA A 442 -7.36 -22.85 15.84
N ALA A 443 -6.21 -23.40 15.40
CA ALA A 443 -5.61 -24.55 16.05
C ALA A 443 -5.11 -24.23 17.47
N LEU A 444 -4.47 -23.07 17.67
CA LEU A 444 -4.01 -22.60 18.97
C LEU A 444 -5.18 -22.36 19.94
N ILE A 445 -6.26 -21.74 19.47
CA ILE A 445 -7.48 -21.50 20.28
C ILE A 445 -8.10 -22.86 20.68
N ALA A 446 -8.10 -23.84 19.77
CA ALA A 446 -8.59 -25.18 20.07
C ALA A 446 -7.70 -25.91 21.11
N GLU A 447 -6.37 -25.78 21.02
CA GLU A 447 -5.42 -26.32 22.00
C GLU A 447 -5.60 -25.70 23.39
N ASP A 448 -5.78 -24.38 23.46
CA ASP A 448 -6.02 -23.65 24.73
C ASP A 448 -7.36 -24.07 25.34
N ALA A 449 -8.42 -24.19 24.56
CA ALA A 449 -9.72 -24.66 25.00
C ALA A 449 -9.67 -26.10 25.54
N ASP A 450 -8.92 -26.98 24.88
CA ASP A 450 -8.70 -28.36 25.33
C ASP A 450 -7.83 -28.42 26.60
N ALA A 451 -6.84 -27.52 26.75
CA ALA A 451 -6.02 -27.39 27.96
C ALA A 451 -6.85 -26.91 29.16
N GLU A 452 -7.70 -25.89 28.97
CA GLU A 452 -8.64 -25.43 30.01
C GLU A 452 -9.63 -26.51 30.43
N ARG A 453 -10.16 -27.27 29.46
CA ARG A 453 -11.04 -28.42 29.74
C ARG A 453 -10.34 -29.51 30.56
N ALA A 454 -9.10 -29.83 30.16
CA ALA A 454 -8.30 -30.81 30.88
C ALA A 454 -7.99 -30.37 32.35
N GLU A 455 -7.79 -29.07 32.55
CA GLU A 455 -7.57 -28.50 33.90
C GLU A 455 -8.84 -28.55 34.72
N ARG A 456 -10.01 -28.20 34.21
CA ARG A 456 -11.31 -28.36 34.89
C ARG A 456 -11.60 -29.82 35.24
N ILE A 457 -11.31 -30.78 34.37
CA ILE A 457 -11.47 -32.21 34.65
C ILE A 457 -10.54 -32.63 35.79
N ARG A 458 -9.26 -32.18 35.84
CA ARG A 458 -8.33 -32.47 36.93
C ARG A 458 -8.85 -31.90 38.25
N GLU A 459 -9.38 -30.69 38.27
CA GLU A 459 -9.94 -30.06 39.45
C GLU A 459 -11.16 -30.84 39.98
N LEU A 460 -12.04 -31.31 39.08
CA LEU A 460 -13.16 -32.17 39.44
C LEU A 460 -12.74 -33.51 40.01
N VAL A 461 -11.73 -34.16 39.41
CA VAL A 461 -11.15 -35.41 39.95
C VAL A 461 -10.60 -35.18 41.36
N LYS A 462 -9.95 -34.04 41.60
CA LYS A 462 -9.44 -33.66 42.92
C LYS A 462 -10.54 -33.46 43.95
N ILE A 463 -11.64 -32.79 43.58
CA ILE A 463 -12.82 -32.59 44.44
C ILE A 463 -13.46 -33.94 44.77
N VAL A 464 -13.61 -34.88 43.83
CA VAL A 464 -14.12 -36.25 44.10
C VAL A 464 -13.24 -36.99 45.05
N GLN A 465 -11.91 -36.86 44.92
CA GLN A 465 -10.94 -37.52 45.83
C GLN A 465 -10.96 -36.95 47.25
N GLU A 466 -11.08 -35.61 47.39
CA GLU A 466 -10.99 -34.90 48.66
C GLU A 466 -12.35 -34.85 49.41
N SER A 467 -13.48 -34.78 48.73
CA SER A 467 -14.83 -34.60 49.32
C SER A 467 -15.50 -35.89 49.79
N GLY A 468 -14.98 -37.06 49.40
CA GLY A 468 -15.61 -38.36 49.75
C GLY A 468 -16.91 -38.66 48.98
N VAL A 469 -17.25 -37.87 47.94
CA VAL A 469 -18.40 -38.09 47.08
C VAL A 469 -18.08 -39.26 46.11
N GLY A 470 -19.03 -40.20 45.96
CA GLY A 470 -18.81 -41.43 45.19
C GLY A 470 -18.84 -41.24 43.68
N GLU A 471 -19.60 -40.26 43.20
CA GLU A 471 -19.76 -39.98 41.78
C GLU A 471 -20.21 -38.52 41.58
N ILE A 472 -19.60 -37.82 40.61
CA ILE A 472 -20.03 -36.51 40.15
C ILE A 472 -20.27 -36.62 38.63
N GLU A 473 -21.44 -36.18 38.20
CA GLU A 473 -21.80 -36.08 36.81
C GLU A 473 -22.03 -34.60 36.44
N ILE A 474 -21.35 -34.10 35.44
CA ILE A 474 -21.43 -32.72 34.96
C ILE A 474 -21.74 -32.75 33.48
N GLU A 475 -22.71 -31.95 33.09
CA GLU A 475 -23.09 -31.70 31.71
C GLU A 475 -22.75 -30.23 31.38
N ASP A 476 -21.79 -30.00 30.49
CA ASP A 476 -21.37 -28.70 30.03
C ASP A 476 -21.26 -28.70 28.51
N GLU A 477 -21.97 -27.75 27.86
CA GLU A 477 -21.98 -27.56 26.39
C GLU A 477 -22.14 -28.84 25.55
N GLY A 478 -23.01 -29.78 26.00
CA GLY A 478 -23.33 -31.00 25.26
C GLY A 478 -22.35 -32.15 25.48
N MET A 479 -21.38 -32.00 26.39
CA MET A 479 -20.49 -33.08 26.84
C MET A 479 -20.84 -33.47 28.27
N ARG A 480 -21.01 -34.78 28.49
CA ARG A 480 -21.30 -35.36 29.80
C ARG A 480 -20.08 -36.03 30.36
N VAL A 481 -19.52 -35.52 31.45
CA VAL A 481 -18.36 -36.07 32.14
C VAL A 481 -18.83 -36.69 33.45
N SER A 482 -18.64 -38.00 33.63
CA SER A 482 -18.90 -38.72 34.89
C SER A 482 -17.58 -39.15 35.50
N VAL A 483 -17.31 -38.67 36.71
CA VAL A 483 -16.13 -39.06 37.48
C VAL A 483 -16.61 -39.89 38.68
N ARG A 484 -16.21 -41.19 38.70
CA ARG A 484 -16.59 -42.12 39.75
C ARG A 484 -15.36 -42.59 40.52
N ARG A 485 -15.46 -42.62 41.84
CA ARG A 485 -14.42 -43.16 42.68
C ARG A 485 -14.42 -44.71 42.56
N ALA A 486 -13.28 -45.30 42.17
CA ALA A 486 -13.13 -46.75 42.20
C ALA A 486 -12.87 -47.21 43.63
N ASP A 487 -13.85 -47.90 44.23
CA ASP A 487 -13.59 -48.66 45.43
C ASP A 487 -12.70 -49.85 45.06
N GLU A 488 -11.55 -50.03 45.74
CA GLU A 488 -10.63 -51.15 45.48
C GLU A 488 -11.34 -52.49 45.61
N PRO A 489 -11.19 -53.39 44.65
CA PRO A 489 -11.19 -54.80 44.93
C PRO A 489 -9.77 -55.36 44.77
N ALA A 490 -9.36 -56.08 45.80
CA ALA A 490 -8.13 -56.83 45.85
C ALA A 490 -7.98 -57.81 44.64
N GLY A 491 -6.80 -57.84 44.02
CA GLY A 491 -6.28 -59.05 43.42
C GLY A 491 -6.01 -59.07 41.91
N LEU A 492 -4.74 -58.99 41.59
CA LEU A 492 -4.01 -59.75 40.56
C LEU A 492 -4.44 -59.64 39.07
N GLY A 493 -3.54 -59.14 38.28
CA GLY A 493 -3.49 -59.34 36.87
C GLY A 493 -2.64 -58.33 36.12
N ALA A 494 -1.33 -58.59 36.02
CA ALA A 494 -0.44 -57.81 35.15
C ALA A 494 -0.85 -57.95 33.69
N LEU A 495 -1.03 -56.86 33.00
CA LEU A 495 -1.10 -56.74 31.55
C LEU A 495 -0.01 -55.79 31.02
N PRO A 496 0.48 -56.01 29.80
CA PRO A 496 1.79 -55.53 29.39
C PRO A 496 1.78 -54.06 29.05
N VAL A 497 2.88 -53.41 29.47
CA VAL A 497 3.28 -52.06 29.09
C VAL A 497 3.53 -52.04 27.56
N VAL A 498 2.70 -51.31 26.86
CA VAL A 498 3.03 -50.88 25.49
C VAL A 498 3.83 -49.59 25.64
N ALA A 499 5.09 -49.65 25.26
CA ALA A 499 5.99 -48.51 25.23
C ALA A 499 5.48 -47.54 24.15
N SER A 500 5.02 -46.37 24.56
CA SER A 500 4.82 -45.22 23.69
C SER A 500 6.18 -44.62 23.42
N THR A 501 6.58 -44.68 22.16
CA THR A 501 7.73 -43.95 21.62
C THR A 501 7.54 -42.44 21.84
N GLU A 502 8.40 -41.86 22.63
CA GLU A 502 8.59 -40.42 22.69
C GLU A 502 8.99 -39.88 21.33
N THR A 503 8.14 -39.07 20.76
CA THR A 503 8.49 -38.26 19.61
C THR A 503 9.20 -37.02 20.16
N ALA A 504 10.48 -36.91 19.84
CA ALA A 504 11.36 -35.84 20.23
C ALA A 504 10.79 -34.49 19.77
N VAL A 505 10.62 -33.62 20.76
CA VAL A 505 10.38 -32.18 20.56
C VAL A 505 11.63 -31.60 19.90
N ALA A 506 11.47 -31.00 18.73
CA ALA A 506 12.52 -30.26 18.06
C ALA A 506 12.93 -29.05 18.93
N PRO A 507 14.21 -28.80 19.12
CA PRO A 507 14.65 -27.68 19.93
C PRO A 507 14.39 -26.35 19.24
N SER A 508 13.84 -25.40 19.99
CA SER A 508 13.79 -23.99 19.64
C SER A 508 15.18 -23.49 19.22
N LEU A 509 15.25 -22.85 18.06
CA LEU A 509 16.44 -22.15 17.59
C LEU A 509 16.79 -21.01 18.57
N GLN A 510 17.66 -21.31 19.52
CA GLN A 510 18.43 -20.29 20.21
C GLN A 510 19.51 -19.83 19.24
N THR A 511 19.51 -18.53 18.94
CA THR A 511 20.61 -17.85 18.27
C THR A 511 21.91 -18.12 19.01
N ALA A 512 22.80 -18.90 18.40
CA ALA A 512 24.16 -19.09 18.89
C ALA A 512 24.97 -17.79 18.67
N PRO A 513 25.87 -17.42 19.58
CA PRO A 513 26.74 -16.27 19.41
C PRO A 513 27.69 -16.50 18.23
N PRO A 514 28.18 -15.42 17.56
CA PRO A 514 28.97 -15.51 16.36
C PRO A 514 30.27 -16.29 16.62
N ALA A 515 30.53 -17.29 15.79
CA ALA A 515 31.83 -17.94 15.74
C ALA A 515 32.80 -16.98 15.07
N ASP A 516 33.92 -16.68 15.73
CA ASP A 516 34.97 -15.80 15.26
C ASP A 516 35.48 -16.23 13.87
N GLY A 517 35.47 -15.29 12.91
CA GLY A 517 36.14 -15.43 11.63
C GLY A 517 35.26 -15.63 10.39
N VAL A 518 33.95 -15.66 10.47
CA VAL A 518 33.04 -15.83 9.30
C VAL A 518 32.39 -14.49 8.94
N VAL A 519 32.44 -14.12 7.66
CA VAL A 519 31.73 -12.95 7.12
C VAL A 519 30.31 -13.34 6.77
N ARG A 520 29.36 -12.63 7.31
CA ARG A 520 27.91 -12.82 7.08
C ARG A 520 27.47 -11.90 5.95
N VAL A 521 26.85 -12.46 4.93
CA VAL A 521 26.26 -11.70 3.82
C VAL A 521 24.75 -11.70 4.02
N GLU A 522 24.20 -10.52 4.27
CA GLU A 522 22.78 -10.32 4.56
C GLU A 522 22.09 -9.63 3.38
N SER A 523 20.77 -9.81 3.26
CA SER A 523 19.99 -9.17 2.20
C SER A 523 19.95 -7.65 2.39
N PRO A 524 20.35 -6.84 1.39
CA PRO A 524 20.29 -5.39 1.46
C PRO A 524 18.87 -4.82 1.22
N MET A 525 17.89 -5.69 0.91
CA MET A 525 16.52 -5.28 0.58
C MET A 525 15.54 -6.43 0.75
N VAL A 526 14.26 -6.08 0.79
CA VAL A 526 13.17 -7.07 0.71
C VAL A 526 12.99 -7.49 -0.74
N GLY A 527 12.91 -8.80 -1.01
CA GLY A 527 12.75 -9.31 -2.37
C GLY A 527 12.65 -10.82 -2.43
N VAL A 528 12.80 -11.39 -3.62
CA VAL A 528 12.87 -12.84 -3.85
C VAL A 528 14.31 -13.21 -4.22
N PHE A 529 14.85 -14.19 -3.52
CA PHE A 529 16.22 -14.66 -3.69
C PHE A 529 16.31 -15.68 -4.83
N TYR A 530 17.24 -15.44 -5.79
CA TYR A 530 17.52 -16.38 -6.87
C TYR A 530 19.00 -16.75 -6.89
N ARG A 531 19.26 -18.06 -6.90
CA ARG A 531 20.63 -18.62 -6.95
C ARG A 531 21.24 -18.62 -8.34
N SER A 532 20.43 -18.41 -9.38
CA SER A 532 20.85 -18.53 -10.79
C SER A 532 20.24 -17.41 -11.64
N PRO A 533 20.87 -17.07 -12.80
CA PRO A 533 20.40 -15.97 -13.66
C PRO A 533 19.10 -16.27 -14.40
N SER A 534 18.69 -17.54 -14.52
CA SER A 534 17.44 -17.95 -15.13
C SER A 534 17.04 -19.36 -14.70
N PRO A 535 15.75 -19.74 -14.81
CA PRO A 535 15.30 -21.10 -14.51
C PRO A 535 16.09 -22.17 -15.30
N GLY A 536 16.71 -23.09 -14.59
CA GLY A 536 17.50 -24.18 -15.19
C GLY A 536 18.96 -23.84 -15.47
N ALA A 537 19.42 -22.61 -15.25
CA ALA A 537 20.83 -22.25 -15.30
C ALA A 537 21.57 -22.74 -14.03
N PRO A 538 22.91 -22.97 -14.11
CA PRO A 538 23.69 -23.30 -12.93
C PRO A 538 23.66 -22.15 -11.91
N PRO A 539 23.76 -22.44 -10.61
CA PRO A 539 23.82 -21.41 -9.57
C PRO A 539 25.10 -20.57 -9.71
N PHE A 540 25.04 -19.34 -9.23
CA PHE A 540 26.19 -18.43 -9.21
C PHE A 540 27.31 -18.95 -8.31
N VAL A 541 26.95 -19.55 -7.18
CA VAL A 541 27.87 -20.15 -6.20
C VAL A 541 27.21 -21.34 -5.48
N ASP A 542 28.02 -22.31 -5.09
CA ASP A 542 27.63 -23.44 -4.25
C ASP A 542 28.43 -23.51 -2.95
N VAL A 543 27.90 -24.26 -1.97
CA VAL A 543 28.59 -24.48 -0.69
C VAL A 543 29.92 -25.19 -0.92
N GLY A 544 31.01 -24.65 -0.38
CA GLY A 544 32.38 -25.13 -0.57
C GLY A 544 33.11 -24.47 -1.74
N GLU A 545 32.46 -23.61 -2.51
CA GLU A 545 33.09 -22.88 -3.63
C GLU A 545 33.85 -21.65 -3.14
N THR A 546 34.97 -21.34 -3.80
CA THR A 546 35.77 -20.16 -3.50
C THR A 546 35.23 -18.96 -4.28
N VAL A 547 34.98 -17.87 -3.58
CA VAL A 547 34.51 -16.59 -4.15
C VAL A 547 35.60 -15.52 -4.04
N VAL A 548 35.59 -14.58 -4.99
CA VAL A 548 36.47 -13.41 -5.00
C VAL A 548 35.63 -12.13 -4.82
N PRO A 549 36.22 -11.03 -4.34
CA PRO A 549 35.49 -9.76 -4.26
C PRO A 549 34.88 -9.37 -5.61
N GLU A 550 33.68 -8.77 -5.59
CA GLU A 550 32.86 -8.40 -6.76
C GLU A 550 32.26 -9.59 -7.54
N GLN A 551 32.45 -10.83 -7.14
CA GLN A 551 31.76 -11.98 -7.73
C GLN A 551 30.30 -12.00 -7.31
N THR A 552 29.38 -12.19 -8.26
CA THR A 552 27.93 -12.31 -7.99
C THR A 552 27.64 -13.61 -7.21
N LEU A 553 26.98 -13.47 -6.07
CA LEU A 553 26.54 -14.57 -5.20
C LEU A 553 25.11 -15.02 -5.50
N CYS A 554 24.22 -14.06 -5.75
CA CYS A 554 22.81 -14.30 -6.03
C CYS A 554 22.18 -13.08 -6.70
N LEU A 555 20.93 -13.24 -7.13
CA LEU A 555 20.05 -12.15 -7.52
C LEU A 555 18.95 -11.98 -6.46
N ILE A 556 18.60 -10.74 -6.17
CA ILE A 556 17.41 -10.42 -5.38
C ILE A 556 16.46 -9.65 -6.28
N GLU A 557 15.31 -10.25 -6.59
CA GLU A 557 14.25 -9.59 -7.34
C GLU A 557 13.42 -8.73 -6.40
N ALA A 558 13.48 -7.43 -6.59
CA ALA A 558 12.62 -6.47 -5.93
C ALA A 558 11.94 -5.62 -7.01
N MET A 559 10.62 -5.49 -6.95
CA MET A 559 9.84 -4.70 -7.92
C MET A 559 10.05 -5.13 -9.39
N LYS A 560 10.24 -6.42 -9.67
CA LYS A 560 10.56 -6.99 -11.00
C LYS A 560 11.92 -6.57 -11.57
N LEU A 561 12.80 -6.05 -10.74
CA LEU A 561 14.19 -5.77 -11.07
C LEU A 561 15.10 -6.72 -10.32
N PHE A 562 16.03 -7.33 -11.06
CA PHE A 562 17.02 -8.24 -10.49
C PHE A 562 18.26 -7.43 -10.04
N ASN A 563 18.53 -7.46 -8.74
CA ASN A 563 19.71 -6.82 -8.16
C ASN A 563 20.76 -7.89 -7.85
N GLU A 564 21.95 -7.72 -8.38
CA GLU A 564 23.07 -8.61 -8.09
C GLU A 564 23.63 -8.32 -6.70
N LEU A 565 23.67 -9.35 -5.85
CA LEU A 565 24.41 -9.30 -4.59
C LEU A 565 25.78 -9.93 -4.80
N LYS A 566 26.82 -9.15 -4.48
CA LYS A 566 28.23 -9.52 -4.75
C LYS A 566 28.99 -9.81 -3.47
N ALA A 567 30.02 -10.64 -3.57
CA ALA A 567 30.92 -10.90 -2.46
C ALA A 567 31.79 -9.66 -2.17
N GLU A 568 31.89 -9.28 -0.90
CA GLU A 568 32.76 -8.19 -0.44
C GLU A 568 34.18 -8.68 -0.11
N VAL A 569 34.34 -9.97 0.17
CA VAL A 569 35.59 -10.58 0.59
C VAL A 569 35.92 -11.83 -0.24
N ALA A 570 37.19 -12.14 -0.38
CA ALA A 570 37.62 -13.43 -0.89
C ALA A 570 37.51 -14.51 0.20
N GLY A 571 36.90 -15.66 -0.12
CA GLY A 571 36.70 -16.71 0.87
C GLY A 571 36.03 -17.93 0.28
N VAL A 572 35.68 -18.90 1.14
CA VAL A 572 34.94 -20.11 0.78
C VAL A 572 33.51 -19.99 1.32
N VAL A 573 32.50 -20.24 0.48
CA VAL A 573 31.10 -20.28 0.89
C VAL A 573 30.86 -21.44 1.85
N ARG A 574 30.61 -21.14 3.12
CA ARG A 574 30.42 -22.14 4.18
C ARG A 574 29.00 -22.65 4.24
N SER A 575 28.03 -21.74 4.11
CA SER A 575 26.60 -22.08 4.13
C SER A 575 25.78 -21.09 3.32
N ILE A 576 24.65 -21.59 2.81
CA ILE A 576 23.60 -20.82 2.14
C ILE A 576 22.33 -21.06 2.92
N HIS A 577 21.72 -19.99 3.45
CA HIS A 577 20.61 -20.06 4.41
C HIS A 577 19.22 -19.90 3.77
N VAL A 578 19.18 -19.67 2.44
CA VAL A 578 17.92 -19.37 1.73
C VAL A 578 17.82 -20.26 0.48
N ASP A 579 16.64 -20.82 0.25
CA ASP A 579 16.35 -21.61 -0.93
C ASP A 579 16.05 -20.73 -2.17
N ASN A 580 16.26 -21.28 -3.38
CA ASN A 580 15.97 -20.59 -4.62
C ASN A 580 14.48 -20.22 -4.72
N ALA A 581 14.18 -19.02 -5.18
CA ALA A 581 12.85 -18.41 -5.26
C ALA A 581 12.16 -18.20 -3.89
N GLN A 582 12.93 -18.13 -2.80
CA GLN A 582 12.41 -17.84 -1.47
C GLN A 582 12.38 -16.32 -1.23
N PRO A 583 11.30 -15.76 -0.63
CA PRO A 583 11.29 -14.38 -0.19
C PRO A 583 12.30 -14.13 0.93
N VAL A 584 12.96 -12.98 0.88
CA VAL A 584 13.96 -12.54 1.86
C VAL A 584 13.64 -11.15 2.38
N GLU A 585 13.97 -10.91 3.64
CA GLU A 585 13.81 -9.62 4.31
C GLU A 585 15.13 -8.85 4.34
N PHE A 586 15.03 -7.53 4.56
CA PHE A 586 16.22 -6.70 4.81
C PHE A 586 16.96 -7.19 6.06
N GLY A 587 18.29 -7.38 5.95
CA GLY A 587 19.12 -7.90 7.04
C GLY A 587 19.01 -9.42 7.26
N GLN A 588 18.23 -10.15 6.45
CA GLN A 588 18.16 -11.61 6.53
C GLN A 588 19.49 -12.23 6.06
N LEU A 589 20.03 -13.16 6.85
CA LEU A 589 21.25 -13.88 6.53
C LEU A 589 21.05 -14.78 5.30
N LEU A 590 21.89 -14.57 4.27
CA LEU A 590 21.86 -15.31 3.01
C LEU A 590 23.02 -16.29 2.88
N PHE A 591 24.24 -15.82 3.12
CA PHE A 591 25.47 -16.61 3.01
C PHE A 591 26.37 -16.41 4.22
N GLU A 592 27.14 -17.43 4.52
CA GLU A 592 28.32 -17.34 5.39
C GLU A 592 29.57 -17.67 4.60
N ILE A 593 30.53 -16.74 4.58
CA ILE A 593 31.80 -16.87 3.85
C ILE A 593 32.94 -16.92 4.85
N GLU A 594 33.76 -17.94 4.76
CA GLU A 594 34.99 -18.07 5.53
C GLU A 594 36.15 -17.37 4.77
N PRO A 595 36.64 -16.20 5.25
CA PRO A 595 37.66 -15.45 4.54
C PRO A 595 38.94 -16.25 4.40
N VAL A 596 39.50 -16.30 3.18
CA VAL A 596 40.86 -16.81 2.94
C VAL A 596 41.80 -15.62 2.94
N LEU A 597 42.77 -15.63 3.85
CA LEU A 597 43.87 -14.63 3.86
C LEU A 597 44.66 -14.76 2.56
N VAL A 598 44.37 -13.90 1.59
CA VAL A 598 45.24 -13.74 0.41
C VAL A 598 46.43 -12.90 0.85
N PRO A 599 47.69 -13.41 0.82
CA PRO A 599 48.83 -12.57 1.08
C PRO A 599 48.89 -11.46 0.04
N PRO A 600 49.31 -10.22 0.40
CA PRO A 600 49.42 -9.12 -0.53
C PRO A 600 50.36 -9.52 -1.65
N ALA A 601 49.94 -9.31 -2.89
CA ALA A 601 50.78 -9.51 -4.07
C ALA A 601 52.02 -8.59 -3.95
N VAL A 602 53.20 -9.20 -4.03
CA VAL A 602 54.50 -8.54 -4.03
C VAL A 602 54.72 -7.76 -5.31
#